data_96b9e414125f876f2c3712221313f521
#
_entry.id   96b9e414125f876f2c3712221313f521
#
_cell.length_a   1.000
_cell.length_b   1.000
_cell.length_c   1.000
_cell.angle_alpha   90.00
_cell.angle_beta   90.00
_cell.angle_gamma   90.00
#
_symmetry.space_group_name_H-M   'P 1'
#
loop_
_entity.id
_entity.type
_entity.pdbx_description
1 polymer ?
#
loop_
_entity_poly.entity_id
_entity_poly.type
_entity_poly.pdbx_seq_one_letter_code
_entity_poly.pdbx_strand_id
1 'polypeptide(L)'
;MGADEYTANAFARTNYVFTPFYIADGLQTALSPLGDIWAYNGVYYYIRLCNTFLEHIGDVYNLRAGELENWSAEIKALKAFYYFELMKRYGPFVLVPKNIDIYAPIEEQRQLRSPMDSCVQAITNLLDEAIPYLTPLREKDASRREFFSKEGAMGLKARVLLYAASPLFNGGISPYKDMKNKSGVDLFSKEDKEKWRIAAEYADEVIDYLEARGYKLISGTNSESTPLLNTMRDLELSLWAPNFQNSTEAIMIVSGASDLYQYVLPRLGTKSTDPHYSGVLYGVLGTNIRMINKFYTANGLPISEDKTWVHGDGYGMAQERDVMYTNVIPLGTDVLALHLDREPRFYATIAAPGLYWQRGSGSSNRLLVDSRRGQLFGLTEDRIDPRIRQNITGYYVKKGTRSDFRTQEYFTEINKFKQGATVYMRLAELYLIAAEAWNEYEGPNGAHRDQIFNRLNAVRERAGLPTVQVSWGEYGINPNKFNEQVGLRDIIHREKTIEFMFEGHRFWDVRRWGTAIAEGWNDKPLAWVVLGETWQEFFNNGQGPVVVWDDAYFNPARDYLFPIKSEEAMISGIVQNPGW
;
A
#
# COMPACT_ATOMS: atom_id res chain seq x y z
N MET A 1 -7.17 -1.64 -3.63
CA MET A 1 -8.44 -2.30 -4.03
C MET A 1 -8.28 -3.22 -5.25
N GLY A 2 -7.45 -2.92 -6.21
CA GLY A 2 -7.19 -3.81 -7.37
C GLY A 2 -6.26 -4.99 -7.09
N ALA A 3 -5.86 -5.18 -5.84
CA ALA A 3 -5.15 -6.34 -5.31
C ALA A 3 -6.08 -7.17 -4.43
N ASP A 4 -5.52 -8.21 -3.84
CA ASP A 4 -6.20 -9.14 -2.95
C ASP A 4 -6.45 -8.62 -1.51
N GLU A 5 -6.04 -7.37 -1.20
CA GLU A 5 -6.18 -6.78 0.15
C GLU A 5 -7.64 -6.55 0.55
N TYR A 6 -8.47 -6.11 -0.39
CA TYR A 6 -9.88 -5.81 -0.15
C TYR A 6 -10.80 -6.80 -0.85
N THR A 7 -11.90 -7.11 -0.19
CA THR A 7 -13.01 -7.90 -0.73
C THR A 7 -14.32 -7.16 -0.50
N ALA A 8 -15.16 -7.11 -1.52
CA ALA A 8 -16.44 -6.41 -1.48
C ALA A 8 -17.51 -7.17 -2.25
N ASN A 9 -18.79 -6.91 -1.91
CA ASN A 9 -19.91 -7.51 -2.62
C ASN A 9 -20.14 -6.88 -4.01
N ALA A 10 -21.01 -7.48 -4.83
CA ALA A 10 -21.32 -7.04 -6.16
C ALA A 10 -21.79 -5.56 -6.23
N PHE A 11 -22.59 -5.11 -5.25
CA PHE A 11 -23.06 -3.73 -5.22
C PHE A 11 -21.90 -2.74 -5.15
N ALA A 12 -20.94 -2.96 -4.25
CA ALA A 12 -19.80 -2.07 -4.10
C ALA A 12 -18.90 -2.12 -5.34
N ARG A 13 -18.71 -3.29 -5.95
CA ARG A 13 -17.91 -3.47 -7.16
C ARG A 13 -18.48 -2.75 -8.38
N THR A 14 -19.81 -2.64 -8.50
CA THR A 14 -20.47 -2.10 -9.70
C THR A 14 -20.94 -0.65 -9.57
N ASN A 15 -21.23 -0.15 -8.37
CA ASN A 15 -21.97 1.12 -8.19
C ASN A 15 -21.12 2.31 -7.74
N TYR A 16 -19.84 2.13 -7.49
CA TYR A 16 -18.98 3.22 -7.06
C TYR A 16 -17.68 3.26 -7.86
N VAL A 17 -16.89 4.30 -7.63
CA VAL A 17 -15.56 4.54 -8.22
C VAL A 17 -14.56 3.40 -7.86
N PHE A 18 -15.02 2.16 -7.79
CA PHE A 18 -14.24 0.97 -7.49
C PHE A 18 -13.71 0.26 -8.74
N THR A 19 -13.38 1.06 -9.74
CA THR A 19 -12.62 0.63 -10.93
C THR A 19 -11.53 -0.42 -10.60
N PRO A 20 -10.78 -0.30 -9.48
CA PRO A 20 -9.79 -1.31 -9.15
C PRO A 20 -10.33 -2.74 -8.99
N PHE A 21 -11.57 -2.94 -8.55
CA PHE A 21 -12.15 -4.29 -8.47
C PHE A 21 -12.36 -4.91 -9.84
N TYR A 22 -12.75 -4.13 -10.84
CA TYR A 22 -12.84 -4.64 -12.22
C TYR A 22 -11.49 -5.12 -12.75
N ILE A 23 -10.39 -4.46 -12.32
CA ILE A 23 -9.03 -4.90 -12.65
C ILE A 23 -8.72 -6.23 -11.96
N ALA A 24 -9.10 -6.38 -10.68
CA ALA A 24 -8.91 -7.63 -9.93
C ALA A 24 -9.76 -8.79 -10.48
N ASP A 25 -10.90 -8.48 -11.08
CA ASP A 25 -11.81 -9.45 -11.71
C ASP A 25 -11.45 -9.72 -13.20
N GLY A 26 -10.34 -9.15 -13.71
CA GLY A 26 -9.85 -9.39 -15.08
C GLY A 26 -10.65 -8.68 -16.18
N LEU A 27 -11.48 -7.70 -15.83
CA LEU A 27 -12.39 -6.98 -16.74
C LEU A 27 -11.74 -5.78 -17.46
N GLN A 28 -10.42 -5.63 -17.36
CA GLN A 28 -9.65 -4.60 -18.07
C GLN A 28 -9.67 -4.87 -19.58
N THR A 29 -9.87 -3.83 -20.40
CA THR A 29 -9.83 -3.92 -21.86
C THR A 29 -9.06 -2.76 -22.48
N ALA A 30 -8.48 -2.96 -23.67
CA ALA A 30 -7.83 -1.88 -24.42
C ALA A 30 -8.82 -0.93 -25.13
N LEU A 31 -10.07 -1.34 -25.33
CA LEU A 31 -11.10 -0.47 -25.92
C LEU A 31 -11.57 0.61 -24.94
N SER A 32 -11.68 0.25 -23.66
CA SER A 32 -12.08 1.14 -22.57
C SER A 32 -11.26 0.83 -21.32
N PRO A 33 -10.02 1.31 -21.27
CA PRO A 33 -9.15 1.03 -20.14
C PRO A 33 -9.65 1.61 -18.83
N LEU A 34 -9.59 0.83 -17.78
CA LEU A 34 -9.92 1.25 -16.43
C LEU A 34 -8.73 1.97 -15.79
N GLY A 35 -8.98 3.11 -15.15
CA GLY A 35 -7.91 3.91 -14.55
C GLY A 35 -6.94 4.48 -15.58
N ASP A 36 -7.44 4.78 -16.79
CA ASP A 36 -6.65 5.31 -17.90
C ASP A 36 -6.11 6.71 -17.55
N ILE A 37 -4.79 6.79 -17.40
CA ILE A 37 -4.09 8.05 -17.23
C ILE A 37 -3.29 8.44 -18.49
N TRP A 38 -3.31 7.60 -19.54
CA TRP A 38 -2.68 7.90 -20.81
C TRP A 38 -3.52 8.84 -21.68
N ALA A 39 -4.83 8.84 -21.49
CA ALA A 39 -5.78 9.64 -22.26
C ALA A 39 -5.40 11.12 -22.35
N TYR A 40 -5.94 11.83 -23.36
CA TYR A 40 -5.65 13.24 -23.65
C TYR A 40 -5.89 14.20 -22.46
N ASN A 41 -6.80 13.89 -21.56
CA ASN A 41 -7.09 14.61 -20.32
C ASN A 41 -6.44 13.95 -19.08
N GLY A 42 -5.55 12.98 -19.30
CA GLY A 42 -4.82 12.27 -18.27
C GLY A 42 -3.50 12.96 -17.91
N VAL A 43 -2.49 12.15 -17.58
CA VAL A 43 -1.20 12.63 -17.06
C VAL A 43 -0.44 13.48 -18.08
N TYR A 44 -0.55 13.21 -19.38
CA TYR A 44 0.12 14.04 -20.41
C TYR A 44 -0.38 15.48 -20.46
N TYR A 45 -1.67 15.71 -20.15
CA TYR A 45 -2.18 17.08 -19.97
C TYR A 45 -1.45 17.80 -18.83
N TYR A 46 -1.24 17.15 -17.71
CA TYR A 46 -0.54 17.74 -16.58
C TYR A 46 0.97 17.90 -16.84
N ILE A 47 1.59 16.99 -17.58
CA ILE A 47 2.98 17.14 -18.04
C ILE A 47 3.10 18.39 -18.93
N ARG A 48 2.14 18.63 -19.83
CA ARG A 48 2.09 19.85 -20.64
C ARG A 48 2.01 21.10 -19.77
N LEU A 49 1.19 21.11 -18.72
CA LEU A 49 1.09 22.23 -17.77
C LEU A 49 2.43 22.44 -17.03
N CYS A 50 3.10 21.36 -16.62
CA CYS A 50 4.43 21.47 -16.01
C CYS A 50 5.42 22.13 -16.98
N ASN A 51 5.44 21.69 -18.24
CA ASN A 51 6.32 22.28 -19.26
C ASN A 51 6.00 23.77 -19.47
N THR A 52 4.71 24.12 -19.65
CA THR A 52 4.27 25.53 -19.80
C THR A 52 4.71 26.39 -18.60
N PHE A 53 4.56 25.86 -17.39
CA PHE A 53 5.02 26.57 -16.19
C PHE A 53 6.54 26.82 -16.23
N LEU A 54 7.32 25.77 -16.51
CA LEU A 54 8.79 25.86 -16.55
C LEU A 54 9.30 26.75 -17.67
N GLU A 55 8.58 26.85 -18.78
CA GLU A 55 8.91 27.72 -19.91
C GLU A 55 8.69 29.22 -19.58
N HIS A 56 7.69 29.54 -18.70
CA HIS A 56 7.25 30.92 -18.47
C HIS A 56 7.50 31.46 -17.08
N ILE A 57 7.89 30.65 -16.10
CA ILE A 57 8.10 31.13 -14.72
C ILE A 57 9.14 32.23 -14.63
N GLY A 58 10.15 32.23 -15.52
CA GLY A 58 11.19 33.26 -15.61
C GLY A 58 10.67 34.63 -16.09
N ASP A 59 9.49 34.69 -16.72
CA ASP A 59 8.88 35.91 -17.22
C ASP A 59 8.10 36.69 -16.11
N VAL A 60 7.95 36.07 -14.95
CA VAL A 60 7.20 36.67 -13.83
C VAL A 60 8.04 37.74 -13.15
N TYR A 61 7.63 39.01 -13.30
CA TYR A 61 8.42 40.19 -12.91
C TYR A 61 8.51 40.45 -11.39
N ASN A 62 7.64 39.84 -10.58
CA ASN A 62 7.52 40.14 -9.15
C ASN A 62 7.83 38.95 -8.25
N LEU A 63 8.62 37.99 -8.74
CA LEU A 63 9.10 36.85 -7.94
C LEU A 63 9.99 37.35 -6.80
N ARG A 64 9.82 36.76 -5.63
CA ARG A 64 10.72 37.00 -4.50
C ARG A 64 11.98 36.13 -4.65
N ALA A 65 13.03 36.52 -3.93
CA ALA A 65 14.27 35.74 -3.91
C ALA A 65 14.01 34.27 -3.52
N GLY A 66 14.49 33.32 -4.33
CA GLY A 66 14.34 31.88 -4.14
C GLY A 66 13.01 31.28 -4.61
N GLU A 67 12.00 32.10 -4.99
CA GLU A 67 10.72 31.56 -5.48
C GLU A 67 10.86 30.91 -6.86
N LEU A 68 11.67 31.46 -7.75
CA LEU A 68 11.93 30.90 -9.07
C LEU A 68 12.48 29.49 -8.95
N GLU A 69 13.53 29.34 -8.16
CA GLU A 69 14.23 28.07 -7.97
C GLU A 69 13.33 27.05 -7.27
N ASN A 70 12.68 27.46 -6.16
CA ASN A 70 11.85 26.56 -5.38
C ASN A 70 10.61 26.09 -6.15
N TRP A 71 9.88 27.00 -6.81
CA TRP A 71 8.68 26.63 -7.56
C TRP A 71 9.01 25.82 -8.82
N SER A 72 10.12 26.16 -9.50
CA SER A 72 10.61 25.31 -10.59
C SER A 72 10.97 23.90 -10.12
N ALA A 73 11.57 23.79 -8.93
CA ALA A 73 11.90 22.50 -8.34
C ALA A 73 10.64 21.70 -7.97
N GLU A 74 9.63 22.32 -7.36
CA GLU A 74 8.35 21.67 -7.05
C GLU A 74 7.68 21.13 -8.32
N ILE A 75 7.68 21.88 -9.43
CA ILE A 75 7.09 21.45 -10.70
C ILE A 75 7.91 20.37 -11.39
N LYS A 76 9.26 20.41 -11.31
CA LYS A 76 10.12 19.31 -11.81
C LYS A 76 9.85 18.01 -11.06
N ALA A 77 9.76 18.07 -9.72
CA ALA A 77 9.43 16.91 -8.89
C ALA A 77 8.03 16.37 -9.20
N LEU A 78 7.04 17.25 -9.41
CA LEU A 78 5.70 16.86 -9.83
C LEU A 78 5.69 16.20 -11.22
N LYS A 79 6.44 16.73 -12.18
CA LYS A 79 6.59 16.11 -13.51
C LYS A 79 7.24 14.74 -13.42
N ALA A 80 8.27 14.57 -12.58
CA ALA A 80 8.90 13.28 -12.29
C ALA A 80 7.90 12.29 -11.71
N PHE A 81 7.04 12.73 -10.79
CA PHE A 81 5.96 11.92 -10.23
C PHE A 81 4.97 11.46 -11.32
N TYR A 82 4.56 12.33 -12.23
CA TYR A 82 3.68 11.96 -13.34
C TYR A 82 4.32 10.94 -14.28
N TYR A 83 5.60 11.08 -14.57
CA TYR A 83 6.35 10.08 -15.35
C TYR A 83 6.45 8.74 -14.61
N PHE A 84 6.64 8.75 -13.31
CA PHE A 84 6.63 7.53 -12.51
C PHE A 84 5.25 6.85 -12.50
N GLU A 85 4.16 7.62 -12.48
CA GLU A 85 2.81 7.06 -12.59
C GLU A 85 2.56 6.39 -13.95
N LEU A 86 3.10 6.94 -15.06
CA LEU A 86 3.09 6.29 -16.37
C LEU A 86 3.94 5.02 -16.37
N MET A 87 5.16 5.08 -15.81
CA MET A 87 6.05 3.94 -15.68
C MET A 87 5.39 2.76 -14.98
N LYS A 88 4.81 2.98 -13.81
CA LYS A 88 4.17 1.92 -13.03
C LYS A 88 3.05 1.19 -13.79
N ARG A 89 2.27 1.92 -14.58
CA ARG A 89 1.11 1.37 -15.29
C ARG A 89 1.47 0.77 -16.63
N TYR A 90 2.26 1.48 -17.40
CA TYR A 90 2.47 1.16 -18.83
C TYR A 90 3.87 0.64 -19.16
N GLY A 91 4.79 0.63 -18.18
CA GLY A 91 6.20 0.37 -18.46
C GLY A 91 6.86 1.51 -19.23
N PRO A 92 7.58 1.25 -20.31
CA PRO A 92 8.12 2.28 -21.20
C PRO A 92 7.03 3.25 -21.66
N PHE A 93 7.29 4.56 -21.68
CA PHE A 93 6.31 5.60 -22.04
C PHE A 93 6.92 6.66 -22.96
N VAL A 94 6.10 7.60 -23.43
CA VAL A 94 6.53 8.71 -24.29
C VAL A 94 7.11 9.82 -23.41
N LEU A 95 8.37 10.19 -23.65
CA LEU A 95 9.02 11.32 -23.00
C LEU A 95 8.64 12.63 -23.69
N VAL A 96 8.19 13.62 -22.92
CA VAL A 96 7.83 14.96 -23.40
C VAL A 96 8.64 15.99 -22.58
N PRO A 97 9.93 16.18 -22.89
CA PRO A 97 10.80 17.09 -22.13
C PRO A 97 10.35 18.54 -22.19
N LYS A 98 9.80 18.97 -23.33
CA LYS A 98 9.21 20.30 -23.58
C LYS A 98 7.95 20.18 -24.43
N ASN A 99 7.13 21.22 -24.45
CA ASN A 99 5.92 21.25 -25.26
C ASN A 99 6.28 21.18 -26.77
N ILE A 100 5.51 20.35 -27.50
CA ILE A 100 5.61 20.27 -28.94
C ILE A 100 4.70 21.36 -29.53
N ASP A 101 5.20 22.06 -30.55
CA ASP A 101 4.40 23.06 -31.26
C ASP A 101 3.18 22.37 -31.92
N ILE A 102 2.01 22.95 -31.73
CA ILE A 102 0.77 22.45 -32.32
C ILE A 102 0.77 22.50 -33.86
N TYR A 103 1.63 23.33 -34.45
CA TYR A 103 1.82 23.45 -35.91
C TYR A 103 3.01 22.62 -36.42
N ALA A 104 3.68 21.88 -35.54
CA ALA A 104 4.77 21.00 -35.97
C ALA A 104 4.26 19.92 -36.97
N PRO A 105 5.13 19.42 -37.87
CA PRO A 105 4.79 18.29 -38.74
C PRO A 105 4.30 17.08 -37.92
N ILE A 106 3.40 16.29 -38.52
CA ILE A 106 2.76 15.14 -37.84
C ILE A 106 3.79 14.12 -37.33
N GLU A 107 4.91 14.00 -38.02
CA GLU A 107 6.02 13.13 -37.66
C GLU A 107 6.68 13.56 -36.34
N GLU A 108 6.76 14.87 -36.08
CA GLU A 108 7.27 15.42 -34.83
C GLU A 108 6.23 15.32 -33.69
N GLN A 109 4.95 15.37 -34.02
CA GLN A 109 3.87 15.22 -33.04
C GLN A 109 3.70 13.75 -32.58
N ARG A 110 3.99 12.77 -33.44
CA ARG A 110 3.91 11.34 -33.18
C ARG A 110 5.14 10.80 -32.47
N GLN A 111 5.27 11.11 -31.19
CA GLN A 111 6.38 10.62 -30.39
C GLN A 111 6.22 9.13 -30.06
N LEU A 112 7.33 8.38 -30.11
CA LEU A 112 7.36 6.96 -29.79
C LEU A 112 7.64 6.72 -28.30
N ARG A 113 7.26 5.54 -27.81
CA ARG A 113 7.66 5.07 -26.47
C ARG A 113 9.19 4.99 -26.41
N SER A 114 9.76 5.55 -25.35
CA SER A 114 11.20 5.56 -25.08
C SER A 114 11.62 4.28 -24.33
N PRO A 115 12.86 3.81 -24.50
CA PRO A 115 13.39 2.71 -23.71
C PRO A 115 13.24 2.94 -22.19
N MET A 116 13.05 1.86 -21.43
CA MET A 116 12.80 1.93 -19.99
C MET A 116 13.91 2.69 -19.25
N ASP A 117 15.16 2.43 -19.60
CA ASP A 117 16.30 3.11 -18.95
C ASP A 117 16.31 4.62 -19.23
N SER A 118 15.90 5.04 -20.44
CA SER A 118 15.72 6.46 -20.78
C SER A 118 14.58 7.09 -19.98
N CYS A 119 13.49 6.35 -19.76
CA CYS A 119 12.37 6.80 -18.93
C CYS A 119 12.82 6.99 -17.48
N VAL A 120 13.53 6.03 -16.90
CA VAL A 120 14.08 6.12 -15.54
C VAL A 120 15.05 7.29 -15.41
N GLN A 121 15.98 7.44 -16.38
CA GLN A 121 16.94 8.54 -16.39
C GLN A 121 16.25 9.91 -16.43
N ALA A 122 15.19 10.06 -17.22
CA ALA A 122 14.42 11.30 -17.29
C ALA A 122 13.75 11.63 -15.94
N ILE A 123 13.20 10.62 -15.23
CA ILE A 123 12.61 10.79 -13.91
C ILE A 123 13.68 11.20 -12.89
N THR A 124 14.80 10.47 -12.84
CA THR A 124 15.86 10.72 -11.86
C THR A 124 16.54 12.08 -12.08
N ASN A 125 16.79 12.46 -13.34
CA ASN A 125 17.35 13.79 -13.68
C ASN A 125 16.45 14.94 -13.19
N LEU A 126 15.13 14.85 -13.40
CA LEU A 126 14.19 15.87 -12.91
C LEU A 126 14.23 15.99 -11.38
N LEU A 127 14.38 14.87 -10.67
CA LEU A 127 14.48 14.86 -9.20
C LEU A 127 15.84 15.41 -8.75
N ASP A 128 16.93 15.03 -9.41
CA ASP A 128 18.27 15.55 -9.08
C ASP A 128 18.39 17.06 -9.28
N GLU A 129 17.74 17.60 -10.31
CA GLU A 129 17.65 19.03 -10.53
C GLU A 129 16.74 19.74 -9.50
N ALA A 130 15.74 19.04 -8.96
CA ALA A 130 14.78 19.62 -8.02
C ALA A 130 15.27 19.60 -6.57
N ILE A 131 15.81 18.47 -6.09
CA ILE A 131 16.17 18.21 -4.69
C ILE A 131 16.98 19.34 -4.02
N PRO A 132 17.99 19.96 -4.67
CA PRO A 132 18.77 21.02 -4.05
C PRO A 132 17.98 22.28 -3.66
N TYR A 133 16.88 22.57 -4.38
CA TYR A 133 16.10 23.80 -4.25
C TYR A 133 14.77 23.60 -3.53
N LEU A 134 14.39 22.36 -3.20
CA LEU A 134 13.16 22.07 -2.49
C LEU A 134 13.26 22.41 -1.01
N THR A 135 12.22 23.05 -0.47
CA THR A 135 12.07 23.31 0.96
C THR A 135 11.86 22.00 1.72
N PRO A 136 12.58 21.75 2.83
CA PRO A 136 12.33 20.60 3.69
C PRO A 136 10.90 20.55 4.22
N LEU A 137 10.34 19.36 4.42
CA LEU A 137 8.94 19.15 4.82
C LEU A 137 8.60 19.90 6.12
N ARG A 138 9.49 19.82 7.11
CA ARG A 138 9.27 20.45 8.43
C ARG A 138 9.38 21.98 8.43
N GLU A 139 9.96 22.54 7.38
CA GLU A 139 10.13 23.99 7.19
C GLU A 139 9.02 24.60 6.31
N LYS A 140 8.15 23.76 5.72
CA LYS A 140 7.06 24.23 4.87
C LYS A 140 5.95 24.91 5.68
N ASP A 141 5.36 25.93 5.11
CA ASP A 141 4.09 26.49 5.59
C ASP A 141 2.97 25.44 5.50
N ALA A 142 2.04 25.49 6.45
CA ALA A 142 0.90 24.57 6.49
C ALA A 142 0.06 24.58 5.19
N SER A 143 -0.04 25.74 4.52
CA SER A 143 -0.75 25.91 3.24
C SER A 143 -0.03 25.28 2.05
N ARG A 144 1.26 24.96 2.19
CA ARG A 144 2.09 24.35 1.13
C ARG A 144 2.58 22.95 1.49
N ARG A 145 2.06 22.35 2.55
CA ARG A 145 2.51 21.04 3.06
C ARG A 145 2.41 19.90 2.04
N GLU A 146 1.50 20.03 1.07
CA GLU A 146 1.23 19.02 0.04
C GLU A 146 2.07 19.16 -1.22
N PHE A 147 2.77 20.30 -1.36
CA PHE A 147 3.74 20.47 -2.44
C PHE A 147 4.99 19.63 -2.15
N PHE A 148 5.69 19.23 -3.19
CA PHE A 148 6.90 18.42 -3.01
C PHE A 148 7.88 19.07 -2.04
N SER A 149 8.30 18.30 -1.04
CA SER A 149 9.39 18.62 -0.14
C SER A 149 10.68 17.97 -0.61
N LYS A 150 11.80 18.39 -0.04
CA LYS A 150 13.10 17.77 -0.30
C LYS A 150 13.07 16.28 0.03
N GLU A 151 12.58 15.91 1.21
CA GLU A 151 12.47 14.53 1.66
C GLU A 151 11.53 13.72 0.76
N GLY A 152 10.39 14.32 0.36
CA GLY A 152 9.44 13.68 -0.55
C GLY A 152 10.04 13.37 -1.93
N ALA A 153 10.84 14.29 -2.47
CA ALA A 153 11.53 14.08 -3.76
C ALA A 153 12.66 13.03 -3.64
N MET A 154 13.44 13.04 -2.55
CA MET A 154 14.45 12.03 -2.27
C MET A 154 13.81 10.64 -2.12
N GLY A 155 12.73 10.53 -1.34
CA GLY A 155 12.00 9.27 -1.18
C GLY A 155 11.40 8.78 -2.50
N LEU A 156 10.82 9.67 -3.32
CA LEU A 156 10.32 9.31 -4.64
C LEU A 156 11.44 8.76 -5.53
N LYS A 157 12.63 9.35 -5.53
CA LYS A 157 13.78 8.85 -6.31
C LYS A 157 14.20 7.45 -5.83
N ALA A 158 14.25 7.21 -4.51
CA ALA A 158 14.55 5.87 -3.97
C ALA A 158 13.52 4.84 -4.45
N ARG A 159 12.23 5.17 -4.42
CA ARG A 159 11.15 4.30 -4.94
C ARG A 159 11.29 4.04 -6.44
N VAL A 160 11.60 5.06 -7.24
CA VAL A 160 11.84 4.92 -8.70
C VAL A 160 13.00 3.97 -8.99
N LEU A 161 14.12 4.12 -8.27
CA LEU A 161 15.29 3.26 -8.44
C LEU A 161 15.00 1.80 -8.05
N LEU A 162 14.23 1.56 -6.97
CA LEU A 162 13.78 0.22 -6.61
C LEU A 162 12.93 -0.41 -7.73
N TYR A 163 11.99 0.36 -8.29
CA TYR A 163 11.16 -0.13 -9.40
C TYR A 163 12.01 -0.43 -10.63
N ALA A 164 12.95 0.45 -10.96
CA ALA A 164 13.86 0.26 -12.10
C ALA A 164 14.75 -0.98 -11.95
N ALA A 165 15.07 -1.37 -10.71
CA ALA A 165 15.83 -2.59 -10.42
C ALA A 165 14.96 -3.86 -10.42
N SER A 166 13.63 -3.73 -10.24
CA SER A 166 12.71 -4.86 -10.07
C SER A 166 12.45 -5.63 -11.37
N PRO A 167 12.14 -6.94 -11.31
CA PRO A 167 12.06 -7.83 -12.48
C PRO A 167 11.20 -7.34 -13.63
N LEU A 168 10.05 -6.71 -13.36
CA LEU A 168 9.17 -6.19 -14.43
C LEU A 168 9.84 -5.08 -15.26
N PHE A 169 10.71 -4.27 -14.66
CA PHE A 169 11.32 -3.09 -15.27
C PHE A 169 12.80 -3.30 -15.61
N ASN A 170 13.47 -4.25 -14.97
CA ASN A 170 14.88 -4.57 -15.19
C ASN A 170 15.00 -5.79 -16.08
N GLY A 171 15.14 -5.57 -17.35
CA GLY A 171 15.15 -6.62 -18.36
C GLY A 171 13.76 -7.05 -18.82
N GLY A 172 12.74 -6.76 -18.03
CA GLY A 172 11.37 -7.17 -18.27
C GLY A 172 11.14 -8.66 -18.08
N ILE A 173 9.92 -9.00 -17.71
CA ILE A 173 9.45 -10.40 -17.67
C ILE A 173 8.75 -10.75 -18.97
N SER A 174 8.65 -12.06 -19.31
CA SER A 174 7.87 -12.49 -20.47
C SER A 174 6.38 -12.14 -20.29
N PRO A 175 5.70 -11.56 -21.31
CA PRO A 175 6.15 -11.33 -22.67
C PRO A 175 6.78 -9.93 -22.93
N TYR A 176 6.95 -9.10 -21.91
CA TYR A 176 7.34 -7.67 -22.09
C TYR A 176 8.80 -7.48 -22.52
N LYS A 177 9.70 -8.36 -22.13
CA LYS A 177 11.15 -8.26 -22.39
C LYS A 177 11.54 -8.07 -23.85
N ASP A 178 10.71 -8.57 -24.77
CA ASP A 178 10.99 -8.54 -26.23
C ASP A 178 10.28 -7.38 -26.93
N MET A 179 9.70 -6.45 -26.18
CA MET A 179 8.99 -5.29 -26.74
C MET A 179 9.94 -4.35 -27.49
N LYS A 180 9.53 -3.94 -28.68
CA LYS A 180 10.19 -2.91 -29.48
C LYS A 180 9.21 -1.78 -29.79
N ASN A 181 9.72 -0.55 -29.91
CA ASN A 181 8.93 0.52 -30.49
C ASN A 181 8.81 0.37 -32.03
N LYS A 182 8.02 1.22 -32.68
CA LYS A 182 7.80 1.13 -34.12
C LYS A 182 9.05 1.39 -34.96
N SER A 183 10.09 1.98 -34.41
CA SER A 183 11.38 2.13 -35.06
C SER A 183 12.30 0.93 -34.83
N GLY A 184 11.83 -0.13 -34.20
CA GLY A 184 12.59 -1.35 -33.92
C GLY A 184 13.57 -1.26 -32.75
N VAL A 185 13.51 -0.18 -31.95
CA VAL A 185 14.33 0.00 -30.74
C VAL A 185 13.75 -0.84 -29.62
N ASP A 186 14.61 -1.61 -28.95
CA ASP A 186 14.23 -2.40 -27.78
C ASP A 186 13.75 -1.48 -26.64
N LEU A 187 12.59 -1.81 -26.06
CA LEU A 187 11.99 -1.03 -24.98
C LEU A 187 12.49 -1.44 -23.61
N PHE A 188 12.99 -2.65 -23.47
CA PHE A 188 13.68 -3.13 -22.27
C PHE A 188 15.12 -3.52 -22.62
N SER A 189 16.08 -3.06 -21.83
CA SER A 189 17.47 -3.53 -21.86
C SER A 189 17.56 -4.95 -21.27
N LYS A 190 18.74 -5.56 -21.36
CA LYS A 190 19.01 -6.76 -20.56
C LYS A 190 18.97 -6.45 -19.08
N GLU A 191 18.65 -7.48 -18.27
CA GLU A 191 18.74 -7.38 -16.83
C GLU A 191 20.13 -6.90 -16.40
N ASP A 192 20.14 -5.92 -15.50
CA ASP A 192 21.35 -5.34 -14.94
C ASP A 192 21.26 -5.38 -13.39
N LYS A 193 22.09 -6.20 -12.80
CA LYS A 193 22.17 -6.38 -11.35
C LYS A 193 22.62 -5.10 -10.61
N GLU A 194 23.42 -4.25 -11.27
CA GLU A 194 23.90 -2.99 -10.70
C GLU A 194 22.78 -2.01 -10.35
N LYS A 195 21.62 -2.11 -10.99
CA LYS A 195 20.45 -1.30 -10.63
C LYS A 195 20.02 -1.53 -9.18
N TRP A 196 20.16 -2.76 -8.67
CA TRP A 196 19.86 -3.07 -7.27
C TRP A 196 20.86 -2.39 -6.32
N ARG A 197 22.16 -2.39 -6.66
CA ARG A 197 23.16 -1.67 -5.89
C ARG A 197 22.87 -0.18 -5.84
N ILE A 198 22.58 0.43 -7.00
CA ILE A 198 22.23 1.86 -7.10
C ILE A 198 21.01 2.19 -6.25
N ALA A 199 19.98 1.34 -6.26
CA ALA A 199 18.78 1.53 -5.45
C ALA A 199 19.08 1.43 -3.96
N ALA A 200 19.92 0.48 -3.54
CA ALA A 200 20.30 0.26 -2.16
C ALA A 200 21.16 1.42 -1.61
N GLU A 201 22.22 1.78 -2.33
CA GLU A 201 23.12 2.89 -1.96
C GLU A 201 22.36 4.21 -1.82
N TYR A 202 21.47 4.52 -2.79
CA TYR A 202 20.69 5.75 -2.72
C TYR A 202 19.67 5.72 -1.57
N ALA A 203 19.04 4.57 -1.30
CA ALA A 203 18.13 4.45 -0.16
C ALA A 203 18.86 4.66 1.18
N ASP A 204 20.06 4.09 1.35
CA ASP A 204 20.89 4.32 2.54
C ASP A 204 21.33 5.79 2.65
N GLU A 205 21.75 6.44 1.55
CA GLU A 205 22.06 7.88 1.54
C GLU A 205 20.88 8.72 2.05
N VAL A 206 19.67 8.42 1.57
CA VAL A 206 18.45 9.13 2.00
C VAL A 206 18.14 8.85 3.47
N ILE A 207 18.28 7.61 3.93
CA ILE A 207 18.09 7.25 5.34
C ILE A 207 19.07 8.02 6.23
N ASP A 208 20.34 8.01 5.90
CA ASP A 208 21.37 8.73 6.66
C ASP A 208 21.11 10.24 6.71
N TYR A 209 20.69 10.84 5.58
CA TYR A 209 20.26 12.23 5.52
C TYR A 209 19.10 12.52 6.47
N LEU A 210 18.10 11.64 6.52
CA LEU A 210 16.91 11.79 7.35
C LEU A 210 17.22 11.58 8.84
N GLU A 211 17.95 10.50 9.18
CA GLU A 211 18.33 10.20 10.56
C GLU A 211 19.19 11.31 11.18
N ALA A 212 20.13 11.88 10.41
CA ALA A 212 20.93 13.03 10.85
C ALA A 212 20.08 14.27 11.15
N ARG A 213 18.83 14.32 10.67
CA ARG A 213 17.85 15.41 10.92
C ARG A 213 16.76 15.01 11.93
N GLY A 214 16.99 13.93 12.66
CA GLY A 214 16.10 13.47 13.72
C GLY A 214 14.83 12.78 13.20
N TYR A 215 14.83 12.29 11.95
CA TYR A 215 13.82 11.34 11.51
C TYR A 215 14.11 9.97 12.12
N LYS A 216 13.08 9.28 12.53
CA LYS A 216 13.14 7.93 13.08
C LYS A 216 11.76 7.27 13.01
N LEU A 217 11.72 5.96 13.07
CA LEU A 217 10.48 5.22 13.22
C LEU A 217 9.79 5.63 14.52
N ILE A 218 8.48 5.82 14.46
CA ILE A 218 7.68 6.17 15.64
C ILE A 218 7.58 4.93 16.53
N SER A 219 8.09 5.05 17.75
CA SER A 219 8.07 3.98 18.76
C SER A 219 8.16 4.55 20.17
N GLY A 220 7.50 3.91 21.13
CA GLY A 220 7.59 4.24 22.56
C GLY A 220 7.09 5.64 22.91
N THR A 221 6.22 6.23 22.08
CA THR A 221 5.74 7.62 22.25
C THR A 221 4.53 7.72 23.15
N ASN A 222 3.90 6.58 23.52
CA ASN A 222 2.63 6.53 24.22
C ASN A 222 2.75 5.84 25.59
N SER A 223 1.87 6.22 26.50
CA SER A 223 1.72 5.64 27.84
C SER A 223 0.36 4.94 27.96
N GLU A 224 0.15 3.95 27.11
CA GLU A 224 -1.07 3.14 27.14
C GLU A 224 -1.00 2.06 28.23
N SER A 225 -2.12 1.40 28.51
CA SER A 225 -2.26 0.45 29.62
C SER A 225 -1.47 -0.85 29.42
N THR A 226 -1.12 -1.20 28.19
CA THR A 226 -0.35 -2.40 27.87
C THR A 226 0.71 -2.12 26.80
N PRO A 227 1.82 -2.88 26.75
CA PRO A 227 2.83 -2.77 25.67
C PRO A 227 2.23 -2.98 24.28
N LEU A 228 1.28 -3.92 24.14
CA LEU A 228 0.58 -4.17 22.88
C LEU A 228 -0.16 -2.91 22.40
N LEU A 229 -0.90 -2.24 23.30
CA LEU A 229 -1.65 -1.05 22.96
C LEU A 229 -0.72 0.13 22.61
N ASN A 230 0.42 0.26 23.29
CA ASN A 230 1.46 1.24 22.92
C ASN A 230 1.95 1.03 21.48
N THR A 231 2.30 -0.20 21.13
CA THR A 231 2.75 -0.54 19.77
C THR A 231 1.66 -0.25 18.73
N MET A 232 0.41 -0.60 19.03
CA MET A 232 -0.71 -0.29 18.13
C MET A 232 -0.88 1.23 17.92
N ARG A 233 -0.66 2.02 18.98
CA ARG A 233 -0.73 3.48 18.90
C ARG A 233 0.40 4.08 18.09
N ASP A 234 1.62 3.58 18.26
CA ASP A 234 2.79 4.00 17.47
C ASP A 234 2.59 3.71 15.97
N LEU A 235 2.03 2.54 15.65
CA LEU A 235 1.66 2.16 14.28
C LEU A 235 0.59 3.09 13.69
N GLU A 236 -0.41 3.49 14.47
CA GLU A 236 -1.42 4.46 14.05
C GLU A 236 -0.78 5.82 13.74
N LEU A 237 0.07 6.31 14.63
CA LEU A 237 0.74 7.61 14.49
C LEU A 237 1.70 7.64 13.29
N SER A 238 2.23 6.50 12.85
CA SER A 238 3.08 6.44 11.65
C SER A 238 2.34 6.80 10.36
N LEU A 239 1.00 6.67 10.35
CA LEU A 239 0.12 6.96 9.22
C LEU A 239 -0.55 8.33 9.30
N TRP A 240 -0.57 8.93 10.49
CA TRP A 240 -1.19 10.22 10.73
C TRP A 240 -0.15 11.26 11.14
N ALA A 241 -0.11 12.35 10.44
CA ALA A 241 0.72 13.48 10.78
C ALA A 241 -0.16 14.72 11.04
N PRO A 242 -0.94 14.77 12.14
CA PRO A 242 -1.80 15.91 12.45
C PRO A 242 -1.00 17.21 12.58
N ASN A 243 0.21 17.10 13.07
CA ASN A 243 1.24 18.14 12.98
C ASN A 243 2.45 17.54 12.24
N PHE A 244 2.44 17.65 10.90
CA PHE A 244 3.47 17.05 10.03
C PHE A 244 4.88 17.57 10.33
N GLN A 245 5.01 18.81 10.81
CA GLN A 245 6.29 19.42 11.18
C GLN A 245 6.97 18.69 12.35
N ASN A 246 6.18 18.03 13.20
CA ASN A 246 6.65 17.27 14.36
C ASN A 246 6.69 15.74 14.09
N SER A 247 6.18 15.26 12.96
CA SER A 247 6.30 13.85 12.63
C SER A 247 7.76 13.47 12.43
N THR A 248 8.16 12.37 13.07
CA THR A 248 9.52 11.82 12.92
C THR A 248 9.61 10.79 11.80
N GLU A 249 8.50 10.32 11.25
CA GLU A 249 8.49 9.26 10.25
C GLU A 249 7.95 9.71 8.88
N ALA A 250 7.04 10.69 8.83
CA ALA A 250 6.47 11.16 7.58
C ALA A 250 7.49 11.93 6.74
N ILE A 251 7.66 11.53 5.48
CA ILE A 251 8.55 12.20 4.50
C ILE A 251 7.80 12.82 3.33
N MET A 252 6.58 12.33 3.06
CA MET A 252 5.66 12.94 2.11
C MET A 252 4.23 12.78 2.62
N ILE A 253 3.44 13.84 2.53
CA ILE A 253 2.05 13.87 2.98
C ILE A 253 1.12 14.32 1.86
N VAL A 254 -0.15 13.89 1.98
CA VAL A 254 -1.24 14.35 1.12
C VAL A 254 -2.39 14.81 2.00
N SER A 255 -3.12 15.85 1.61
CA SER A 255 -4.32 16.24 2.33
C SER A 255 -5.54 15.47 1.85
N GLY A 256 -6.52 15.46 2.73
CA GLY A 256 -7.80 14.82 2.49
C GLY A 256 -7.74 13.33 2.74
N ALA A 257 -8.25 12.90 3.88
CA ALA A 257 -8.66 11.52 4.03
C ALA A 257 -9.57 11.20 2.85
N SER A 258 -9.21 10.20 2.09
CA SER A 258 -9.98 9.80 0.93
C SER A 258 -11.39 9.42 1.37
N ASP A 259 -12.36 9.55 0.49
CA ASP A 259 -13.71 9.02 0.70
C ASP A 259 -13.71 7.51 0.99
N LEU A 260 -12.56 6.86 0.86
CA LEU A 260 -12.32 5.46 1.22
C LEU A 260 -12.77 5.13 2.64
N TYR A 261 -12.60 6.03 3.63
CA TYR A 261 -13.07 5.79 4.99
C TYR A 261 -14.57 5.55 5.08
N GLN A 262 -15.35 6.20 4.24
CA GLN A 262 -16.79 5.98 4.16
C GLN A 262 -17.13 4.52 3.82
N TYR A 263 -16.29 3.87 3.04
CA TYR A 263 -16.51 2.50 2.58
C TYR A 263 -15.84 1.44 3.46
N VAL A 264 -14.80 1.83 4.18
CA VAL A 264 -14.04 0.94 5.08
C VAL A 264 -14.68 0.87 6.46
N LEU A 265 -15.09 2.03 7.02
CA LEU A 265 -15.65 2.10 8.36
C LEU A 265 -17.01 1.43 8.43
N PRO A 266 -17.26 0.58 9.44
CA PRO A 266 -18.51 -0.16 9.57
C PRO A 266 -19.70 0.76 9.78
N ARG A 267 -20.80 0.43 9.14
CA ARG A 267 -22.12 0.96 9.45
C ARG A 267 -22.64 0.19 10.63
N LEU A 268 -22.55 0.78 11.82
CA LEU A 268 -23.01 0.14 13.05
C LEU A 268 -24.51 0.25 13.22
N GLY A 269 -25.10 -0.84 13.72
CA GLY A 269 -26.52 -0.90 13.98
C GLY A 269 -27.40 -0.99 12.74
N THR A 270 -28.65 -1.31 12.95
CA THR A 270 -29.60 -1.63 11.88
C THR A 270 -30.65 -0.55 11.67
N LYS A 271 -30.78 0.36 12.62
CA LYS A 271 -31.84 1.38 12.64
C LYS A 271 -31.28 2.75 13.03
N SER A 272 -31.88 3.80 12.51
CA SER A 272 -31.55 5.19 12.86
C SER A 272 -31.72 5.54 14.34
N THR A 273 -32.35 4.67 15.11
CA THR A 273 -32.50 4.78 16.58
C THR A 273 -31.31 4.19 17.35
N ASP A 274 -30.41 3.46 16.68
CA ASP A 274 -29.20 2.95 17.33
C ASP A 274 -28.20 4.10 17.54
N PRO A 275 -27.68 4.32 18.75
CA PRO A 275 -26.74 5.42 19.04
C PRO A 275 -25.44 5.35 18.25
N HIS A 276 -25.10 4.19 17.70
CA HIS A 276 -23.90 4.00 16.86
C HIS A 276 -24.20 4.08 15.36
N TYR A 277 -25.48 4.18 14.95
CA TYR A 277 -25.85 4.19 13.56
C TYR A 277 -25.32 5.41 12.81
N SER A 278 -24.73 5.19 11.65
CA SER A 278 -24.37 6.25 10.71
C SER A 278 -24.86 5.92 9.31
N GLY A 279 -25.73 6.76 8.77
CA GLY A 279 -26.24 6.65 7.39
C GLY A 279 -25.20 6.93 6.32
N VAL A 280 -24.05 7.50 6.69
CA VAL A 280 -22.97 7.90 5.75
C VAL A 280 -21.81 6.91 5.71
N LEU A 281 -21.72 5.98 6.66
CA LEU A 281 -20.71 4.91 6.67
C LEU A 281 -21.30 3.66 6.01
N TYR A 282 -20.51 3.00 5.19
CA TYR A 282 -20.98 1.86 4.40
C TYR A 282 -20.40 0.53 4.82
N GLY A 283 -19.12 0.49 5.25
CA GLY A 283 -18.45 -0.71 5.71
C GLY A 283 -18.42 -1.86 4.70
N VAL A 284 -18.47 -1.56 3.41
CA VAL A 284 -18.56 -2.58 2.35
C VAL A 284 -17.22 -3.19 1.99
N LEU A 285 -16.11 -2.52 2.32
CA LEU A 285 -14.76 -2.98 2.06
C LEU A 285 -14.26 -3.77 3.27
N GLY A 286 -14.31 -5.08 3.15
CA GLY A 286 -13.69 -6.01 4.08
C GLY A 286 -12.34 -6.53 3.56
N THR A 287 -11.74 -7.41 4.33
CA THR A 287 -10.57 -8.19 3.90
C THR A 287 -10.87 -9.68 3.97
N ASN A 288 -9.99 -10.51 3.44
CA ASN A 288 -10.18 -11.96 3.34
C ASN A 288 -9.14 -12.75 4.14
N ILE A 289 -9.35 -14.04 4.29
CA ILE A 289 -8.50 -14.94 5.10
C ILE A 289 -7.06 -14.96 4.59
N ARG A 290 -6.80 -14.79 3.29
CA ARG A 290 -5.43 -14.74 2.77
C ARG A 290 -4.65 -13.58 3.39
N MET A 291 -5.26 -12.41 3.54
CA MET A 291 -4.63 -11.26 4.19
C MET A 291 -4.46 -11.46 5.69
N ILE A 292 -5.42 -12.09 6.34
CA ILE A 292 -5.30 -12.49 7.75
C ILE A 292 -4.10 -13.41 7.96
N ASN A 293 -3.89 -14.37 7.06
CA ASN A 293 -2.78 -15.32 7.11
C ASN A 293 -1.41 -14.72 6.71
N LYS A 294 -1.37 -13.50 6.14
CA LYS A 294 -0.10 -12.78 5.93
C LYS A 294 0.52 -12.31 7.23
N PHE A 295 -0.27 -11.91 8.23
CA PHE A 295 0.27 -11.48 9.51
C PHE A 295 1.03 -12.61 10.20
N TYR A 296 2.04 -12.23 10.99
CA TYR A 296 2.84 -13.15 11.77
C TYR A 296 2.14 -13.61 13.05
N THR A 297 2.67 -14.69 13.63
CA THR A 297 2.48 -15.01 15.05
C THR A 297 3.19 -13.98 15.94
N ALA A 298 2.95 -14.03 17.24
CA ALA A 298 3.68 -13.21 18.23
C ALA A 298 5.21 -13.42 18.18
N ASN A 299 5.67 -14.58 17.69
CA ASN A 299 7.09 -14.89 17.47
C ASN A 299 7.65 -14.27 16.18
N GLY A 300 6.83 -13.56 15.40
CA GLY A 300 7.25 -12.90 14.16
C GLY A 300 7.45 -13.86 12.98
N LEU A 301 6.70 -14.95 12.91
CA LEU A 301 6.75 -15.99 11.87
C LEU A 301 5.40 -16.17 11.19
N PRO A 302 5.36 -16.61 9.92
CA PRO A 302 4.13 -17.18 9.35
C PRO A 302 3.62 -18.33 10.22
N ILE A 303 2.30 -18.45 10.36
CA ILE A 303 1.68 -19.56 11.13
C ILE A 303 2.24 -20.91 10.68
N SER A 304 2.37 -21.12 9.38
CA SER A 304 2.88 -22.38 8.79
C SER A 304 4.38 -22.62 9.02
N GLU A 305 5.12 -21.63 9.47
CA GLU A 305 6.56 -21.73 9.72
C GLU A 305 6.94 -21.65 11.20
N ASP A 306 5.97 -21.42 12.09
CA ASP A 306 6.17 -21.35 13.54
C ASP A 306 5.94 -22.73 14.17
N LYS A 307 7.02 -23.38 14.63
CA LYS A 307 6.94 -24.69 15.28
C LYS A 307 6.26 -24.68 16.65
N THR A 308 6.03 -23.50 17.22
CA THR A 308 5.36 -23.31 18.52
C THR A 308 3.88 -23.04 18.40
N TRP A 309 3.36 -22.89 17.16
CA TRP A 309 1.95 -22.67 16.94
C TRP A 309 1.11 -23.89 17.37
N VAL A 310 0.20 -23.67 18.33
CA VAL A 310 -0.56 -24.76 18.98
C VAL A 310 -2.01 -24.87 18.51
N HIS A 311 -2.46 -23.96 17.64
CA HIS A 311 -3.87 -23.83 17.27
C HIS A 311 -4.27 -24.58 15.99
N GLY A 312 -3.41 -25.48 15.47
CA GLY A 312 -3.68 -26.24 14.24
C GLY A 312 -3.93 -25.33 13.04
N ASP A 313 -5.05 -25.51 12.34
CA ASP A 313 -5.48 -24.64 11.24
C ASP A 313 -6.04 -23.28 11.69
N GLY A 314 -6.24 -23.11 13.00
CA GLY A 314 -6.78 -21.89 13.60
C GLY A 314 -8.31 -21.76 13.53
N TYR A 315 -9.03 -22.75 12.99
CA TYR A 315 -10.48 -22.65 12.78
C TYR A 315 -11.32 -23.13 13.96
N GLY A 316 -10.66 -23.65 14.99
CA GLY A 316 -11.29 -23.96 16.28
C GLY A 316 -11.50 -22.72 17.13
N MET A 317 -12.26 -22.89 18.22
CA MET A 317 -12.45 -21.86 19.26
C MET A 317 -11.45 -22.07 20.39
N ALA A 318 -10.89 -21.00 20.92
CA ALA A 318 -9.96 -21.02 22.03
C ALA A 318 -10.09 -19.74 22.88
N GLN A 319 -9.50 -19.73 24.08
CA GLN A 319 -9.57 -18.63 25.02
C GLN A 319 -8.21 -18.00 25.24
N GLU A 320 -8.17 -16.65 25.21
CA GLU A 320 -7.03 -15.88 25.69
C GLU A 320 -7.18 -15.60 27.18
N ARG A 321 -6.09 -15.66 27.92
CA ARG A 321 -6.06 -15.38 29.36
C ARG A 321 -4.97 -14.39 29.76
N ASP A 322 -4.04 -14.08 28.86
CA ASP A 322 -2.99 -13.10 29.12
C ASP A 322 -3.58 -11.69 29.15
N VAL A 323 -3.36 -11.03 30.28
CA VAL A 323 -3.82 -9.64 30.50
C VAL A 323 -3.25 -8.63 29.51
N MET A 324 -2.15 -8.96 28.83
CA MET A 324 -1.58 -8.13 27.79
C MET A 324 -2.57 -7.89 26.63
N TYR A 325 -3.44 -8.85 26.35
CA TYR A 325 -4.44 -8.78 25.29
C TYR A 325 -5.79 -8.21 25.72
N THR A 326 -5.96 -7.79 26.98
CA THR A 326 -7.27 -7.36 27.55
C THR A 326 -7.97 -6.26 26.75
N ASN A 327 -7.21 -5.43 26.04
CA ASN A 327 -7.76 -4.33 25.23
C ASN A 327 -8.20 -4.75 23.82
N VAL A 328 -7.80 -5.91 23.35
CA VAL A 328 -8.05 -6.40 21.99
C VAL A 328 -8.82 -7.71 21.96
N ILE A 329 -8.72 -8.54 23.01
CA ILE A 329 -9.39 -9.85 23.09
C ILE A 329 -10.28 -9.89 24.35
N PRO A 330 -11.53 -10.39 24.27
CA PRO A 330 -12.34 -10.69 25.44
C PRO A 330 -11.73 -11.86 26.21
N LEU A 331 -11.03 -11.58 27.31
CA LEU A 331 -10.34 -12.62 28.08
C LEU A 331 -11.32 -13.63 28.68
N GLY A 332 -10.94 -14.91 28.63
CA GLY A 332 -11.70 -16.03 29.18
C GLY A 332 -12.99 -16.35 28.42
N THR A 333 -13.20 -15.76 27.24
CA THR A 333 -14.29 -16.13 26.33
C THR A 333 -13.76 -16.85 25.11
N ASP A 334 -14.59 -17.68 24.48
CA ASP A 334 -14.23 -18.38 23.27
C ASP A 334 -14.18 -17.41 22.07
N VAL A 335 -13.04 -17.35 21.43
CA VAL A 335 -12.80 -16.61 20.17
C VAL A 335 -12.16 -17.55 19.15
N LEU A 336 -12.16 -17.15 17.88
CA LEU A 336 -11.50 -17.95 16.84
C LEU A 336 -9.99 -18.04 17.13
N ALA A 337 -9.46 -19.25 17.19
CA ALA A 337 -8.05 -19.49 17.52
C ALA A 337 -7.07 -18.83 16.52
N LEU A 338 -7.48 -18.65 15.27
CA LEU A 338 -6.73 -17.91 14.23
C LEU A 338 -6.41 -16.46 14.65
N HIS A 339 -7.16 -15.89 15.58
CA HIS A 339 -6.99 -14.52 16.05
C HIS A 339 -6.09 -14.41 17.29
N LEU A 340 -5.67 -15.53 17.87
CA LEU A 340 -4.81 -15.57 19.05
C LEU A 340 -3.33 -15.60 18.68
N ASP A 341 -2.47 -15.25 19.60
CA ASP A 341 -1.01 -15.29 19.45
C ASP A 341 -0.50 -14.60 18.18
N ARG A 342 -1.14 -13.49 17.79
CA ARG A 342 -0.76 -12.73 16.60
C ARG A 342 0.08 -11.50 16.96
N GLU A 343 0.86 -11.06 15.97
CA GLU A 343 1.65 -9.85 16.08
C GLU A 343 0.81 -8.57 16.29
N PRO A 344 1.37 -7.50 16.88
CA PRO A 344 0.63 -6.26 17.16
C PRO A 344 0.01 -5.60 15.92
N ARG A 345 0.64 -5.72 14.73
CA ARG A 345 0.09 -5.16 13.49
C ARG A 345 -1.22 -5.81 13.07
N PHE A 346 -1.44 -7.08 13.40
CA PHE A 346 -2.74 -7.73 13.19
C PHE A 346 -3.84 -6.97 13.95
N TYR A 347 -3.65 -6.77 15.25
CA TYR A 347 -4.63 -6.08 16.10
C TYR A 347 -4.76 -4.59 15.79
N ALA A 348 -3.71 -3.95 15.25
CA ALA A 348 -3.74 -2.56 14.84
C ALA A 348 -4.46 -2.35 13.49
N THR A 349 -4.42 -3.35 12.61
CA THR A 349 -4.84 -3.23 11.21
C THR A 349 -6.23 -3.81 10.97
N ILE A 350 -6.58 -4.91 11.65
CA ILE A 350 -7.80 -5.69 11.41
C ILE A 350 -8.77 -5.57 12.59
N ALA A 351 -10.01 -5.26 12.30
CA ALA A 351 -11.13 -5.46 13.22
C ALA A 351 -11.70 -6.85 12.94
N ALA A 352 -11.23 -7.83 13.71
CA ALA A 352 -11.56 -9.23 13.54
C ALA A 352 -12.81 -9.63 14.33
N PRO A 353 -13.67 -10.51 13.78
CA PRO A 353 -14.88 -10.98 14.46
C PRO A 353 -14.56 -11.61 15.83
N GLY A 354 -15.29 -11.23 16.85
CA GLY A 354 -15.11 -11.69 18.23
C GLY A 354 -14.05 -10.94 19.03
N LEU A 355 -13.27 -10.04 18.40
CA LEU A 355 -12.29 -9.20 19.10
C LEU A 355 -12.84 -7.81 19.40
N TYR A 356 -12.08 -7.03 20.20
CA TYR A 356 -12.42 -5.64 20.46
C TYR A 356 -11.84 -4.68 19.44
N TRP A 357 -12.63 -3.74 19.00
CA TRP A 357 -12.15 -2.52 18.36
C TRP A 357 -11.83 -1.52 19.45
N GLN A 358 -10.56 -1.42 19.82
CA GLN A 358 -10.08 -0.49 20.82
C GLN A 358 -9.96 0.93 20.25
N ARG A 359 -10.49 1.91 20.97
CA ARG A 359 -10.46 3.33 20.61
C ARG A 359 -10.02 4.14 21.82
N GLY A 360 -8.81 4.70 21.80
CA GLY A 360 -8.24 5.40 22.96
C GLY A 360 -7.98 4.50 24.17
N SER A 361 -7.62 5.08 25.29
CA SER A 361 -7.40 4.38 26.55
C SER A 361 -8.72 4.09 27.29
N GLY A 362 -8.74 3.00 28.02
CA GLY A 362 -9.86 2.61 28.89
C GLY A 362 -10.89 1.69 28.24
N SER A 363 -11.50 0.86 29.07
CA SER A 363 -12.45 -0.19 28.66
C SER A 363 -13.75 0.34 28.05
N SER A 364 -14.15 1.56 28.41
CA SER A 364 -15.36 2.20 27.88
C SER A 364 -15.25 2.61 26.39
N ASN A 365 -14.04 2.65 25.86
CA ASN A 365 -13.76 3.05 24.48
C ASN A 365 -13.54 1.86 23.53
N ARG A 366 -14.03 0.68 23.87
CA ARG A 366 -13.91 -0.51 23.03
C ARG A 366 -15.28 -1.08 22.66
N LEU A 367 -15.40 -1.57 21.44
CA LEU A 367 -16.59 -2.26 20.94
C LEU A 367 -16.22 -3.69 20.56
N LEU A 368 -17.07 -4.66 20.95
CA LEU A 368 -16.95 -6.01 20.42
C LEU A 368 -17.32 -6.01 18.94
N VAL A 369 -16.43 -6.51 18.08
CA VAL A 369 -16.67 -6.68 16.65
C VAL A 369 -17.56 -7.92 16.47
N ASP A 370 -18.84 -7.76 16.76
CA ASP A 370 -19.84 -8.81 16.60
C ASP A 370 -20.44 -8.76 15.19
N SER A 371 -19.80 -9.49 14.27
CA SER A 371 -20.15 -9.53 12.84
C SER A 371 -21.23 -10.58 12.51
N ARG A 372 -21.80 -11.27 13.51
CA ARG A 372 -22.89 -12.22 13.31
C ARG A 372 -24.14 -11.49 12.81
N ARG A 373 -24.99 -12.18 12.06
CA ARG A 373 -26.24 -11.62 11.55
C ARG A 373 -27.09 -11.07 12.70
N GLY A 374 -27.64 -9.89 12.52
CA GLY A 374 -28.48 -9.20 13.51
C GLY A 374 -27.70 -8.48 14.63
N GLN A 375 -26.37 -8.60 14.67
CA GLN A 375 -25.53 -7.96 15.67
C GLN A 375 -24.94 -6.63 15.17
N LEU A 376 -24.24 -5.89 16.06
CA LEU A 376 -23.81 -4.51 15.86
C LEU A 376 -23.00 -4.29 14.56
N PHE A 377 -22.09 -5.23 14.22
CA PHE A 377 -21.27 -5.20 13.01
C PHE A 377 -21.79 -6.14 11.91
N GLY A 378 -22.83 -6.90 12.19
CA GLY A 378 -23.36 -7.91 11.29
C GLY A 378 -24.34 -7.38 10.25
N LEU A 379 -24.73 -8.26 9.36
CA LEU A 379 -25.82 -8.01 8.41
C LEU A 379 -27.17 -8.02 9.14
N THR A 380 -28.11 -7.23 8.63
CA THR A 380 -29.50 -7.23 9.09
C THR A 380 -30.40 -8.12 8.26
N GLU A 381 -30.00 -8.32 7.02
CA GLU A 381 -30.71 -9.10 6.03
C GLU A 381 -30.45 -10.60 6.26
N ASP A 382 -31.40 -11.42 5.85
CA ASP A 382 -31.31 -12.89 5.87
C ASP A 382 -30.57 -13.49 4.67
N ARG A 383 -30.06 -12.62 3.79
CA ARG A 383 -29.33 -13.00 2.58
C ARG A 383 -28.29 -11.95 2.19
N ILE A 384 -27.29 -12.34 1.42
CA ILE A 384 -26.41 -11.43 0.71
C ILE A 384 -27.14 -10.89 -0.50
N ASP A 385 -27.48 -9.60 -0.50
CA ASP A 385 -28.19 -8.94 -1.61
C ASP A 385 -27.18 -8.16 -2.47
N PRO A 386 -27.06 -8.48 -3.77
CA PRO A 386 -26.15 -7.78 -4.68
C PRO A 386 -26.55 -6.33 -4.97
N ARG A 387 -27.69 -5.88 -4.46
CA ARG A 387 -28.24 -4.52 -4.70
C ARG A 387 -28.02 -3.57 -3.52
N ILE A 388 -27.47 -4.04 -2.41
CA ILE A 388 -27.25 -3.24 -1.21
C ILE A 388 -25.81 -3.35 -0.68
N ARG A 389 -25.46 -2.40 0.17
CA ARG A 389 -24.12 -2.31 0.80
C ARG A 389 -24.01 -3.31 1.92
N GLN A 390 -23.14 -4.32 1.76
CA GLN A 390 -22.92 -5.37 2.76
C GLN A 390 -21.45 -5.73 2.81
N ASN A 391 -20.93 -5.94 4.03
CA ASN A 391 -19.66 -6.62 4.24
C ASN A 391 -19.88 -8.13 4.12
N ILE A 392 -19.20 -8.77 3.20
CA ILE A 392 -19.34 -10.21 2.93
C ILE A 392 -18.23 -11.06 3.55
N THR A 393 -17.35 -10.45 4.35
CA THR A 393 -16.19 -11.15 4.91
C THR A 393 -16.25 -11.33 6.42
N GLY A 394 -16.98 -10.46 7.10
CA GLY A 394 -16.99 -10.34 8.56
C GLY A 394 -15.80 -9.59 9.16
N TYR A 395 -14.73 -9.39 8.39
CA TYR A 395 -13.57 -8.57 8.78
C TYR A 395 -13.73 -7.13 8.30
N TYR A 396 -13.31 -6.18 9.15
CA TYR A 396 -13.22 -4.78 8.79
C TYR A 396 -11.76 -4.31 8.84
N VAL A 397 -11.44 -3.31 8.04
CA VAL A 397 -10.11 -2.70 8.01
C VAL A 397 -10.08 -1.54 9.01
N LYS A 398 -9.15 -1.62 9.96
CA LYS A 398 -8.97 -0.64 11.02
C LYS A 398 -7.79 0.30 10.77
N LYS A 399 -6.83 -0.13 9.94
CA LYS A 399 -5.64 0.65 9.61
C LYS A 399 -6.00 2.03 9.03
N GLY A 400 -5.28 3.05 9.46
CA GLY A 400 -5.55 4.43 9.05
C GLY A 400 -6.71 5.10 9.79
N THR A 401 -7.39 4.40 10.71
CA THR A 401 -8.40 5.00 11.57
C THR A 401 -7.74 5.59 12.84
N ARG A 402 -8.30 6.67 13.38
CA ARG A 402 -7.73 7.38 14.53
C ARG A 402 -8.37 6.91 15.83
N SER A 403 -7.55 6.67 16.85
CA SER A 403 -8.01 6.24 18.18
C SER A 403 -8.32 7.42 19.14
N ASP A 404 -7.94 8.65 18.78
CA ASP A 404 -8.20 9.85 19.59
C ASP A 404 -9.64 10.37 19.47
N PHE A 405 -10.43 9.85 18.55
CA PHE A 405 -11.86 10.12 18.50
C PHE A 405 -12.64 9.20 19.45
N ARG A 406 -13.67 9.72 20.09
CA ARG A 406 -14.63 8.89 20.80
C ARG A 406 -15.30 7.94 19.81
N THR A 407 -15.65 6.74 20.27
CA THR A 407 -16.23 5.70 19.41
C THR A 407 -17.45 6.20 18.63
N GLN A 408 -18.34 6.93 19.31
CA GLN A 408 -19.55 7.48 18.70
C GLN A 408 -19.23 8.55 17.63
N GLU A 409 -18.30 9.47 17.92
CA GLU A 409 -17.87 10.49 16.95
C GLU A 409 -17.20 9.86 15.74
N TYR A 410 -16.43 8.81 15.99
CA TYR A 410 -15.71 8.10 14.94
C TYR A 410 -16.63 7.47 13.91
N PHE A 411 -17.73 6.86 14.34
CA PHE A 411 -18.65 6.16 13.46
C PHE A 411 -19.81 7.01 12.95
N THR A 412 -20.07 8.18 13.53
CA THR A 412 -21.19 9.05 13.16
C THR A 412 -20.79 10.30 12.36
N GLU A 413 -19.56 10.77 12.50
CA GLU A 413 -19.13 12.05 11.92
C GLU A 413 -17.93 11.92 10.99
N ILE A 414 -18.15 11.37 9.80
CA ILE A 414 -17.09 11.14 8.81
C ILE A 414 -16.26 12.38 8.48
N ASN A 415 -16.85 13.58 8.57
CA ASN A 415 -16.13 14.81 8.26
C ASN A 415 -14.96 15.08 9.24
N LYS A 416 -14.99 14.54 10.45
CA LYS A 416 -13.88 14.63 11.40
C LYS A 416 -12.66 13.81 10.96
N PHE A 417 -12.85 12.79 10.12
CA PHE A 417 -11.77 11.99 9.54
C PHE A 417 -11.02 12.71 8.42
N LYS A 418 -11.68 13.65 7.76
CA LYS A 418 -11.09 14.41 6.65
C LYS A 418 -10.15 15.50 7.13
N GLN A 419 -10.06 15.74 8.44
CA GLN A 419 -9.18 16.76 9.03
C GLN A 419 -7.81 16.15 9.34
N GLY A 420 -6.80 16.58 8.61
CA GLY A 420 -5.41 16.20 8.83
C GLY A 420 -4.72 15.69 7.57
N ALA A 421 -3.40 15.61 7.64
CA ALA A 421 -2.59 15.06 6.57
C ALA A 421 -2.43 13.54 6.73
N THR A 422 -2.64 12.81 5.63
CA THR A 422 -2.32 11.39 5.54
C THR A 422 -0.88 11.24 5.05
N VAL A 423 -0.14 10.34 5.64
CA VAL A 423 1.23 10.04 5.22
C VAL A 423 1.18 9.22 3.93
N TYR A 424 1.79 9.74 2.87
CA TYR A 424 1.91 9.05 1.57
C TYR A 424 3.20 8.24 1.46
N MET A 425 4.27 8.72 2.09
CA MET A 425 5.55 8.04 2.18
C MET A 425 6.14 8.26 3.56
N ARG A 426 6.71 7.21 4.14
CA ARG A 426 7.27 7.22 5.48
C ARG A 426 8.61 6.47 5.54
N LEU A 427 9.41 6.77 6.55
CA LEU A 427 10.78 6.26 6.70
C LEU A 427 10.86 4.72 6.64
N ALA A 428 9.87 4.00 7.18
CA ALA A 428 9.81 2.54 7.11
C ALA A 428 9.90 2.01 5.68
N GLU A 429 9.38 2.76 4.68
CA GLU A 429 9.48 2.36 3.28
C GLU A 429 10.93 2.37 2.80
N LEU A 430 11.68 3.41 3.13
CA LEU A 430 13.10 3.50 2.75
C LEU A 430 13.92 2.37 3.38
N TYR A 431 13.65 2.02 4.64
CA TYR A 431 14.29 0.90 5.31
C TYR A 431 14.06 -0.41 4.55
N LEU A 432 12.82 -0.67 4.14
CA LEU A 432 12.48 -1.89 3.41
C LEU A 432 12.89 -1.82 1.92
N ILE A 433 13.08 -0.63 1.34
CA ILE A 433 13.72 -0.46 0.03
C ILE A 433 15.19 -0.88 0.12
N ALA A 434 15.94 -0.36 1.10
CA ALA A 434 17.35 -0.69 1.27
C ALA A 434 17.55 -2.18 1.55
N ALA A 435 16.76 -2.76 2.47
CA ALA A 435 16.84 -4.19 2.79
C ALA A 435 16.56 -5.09 1.57
N GLU A 436 15.52 -4.77 0.77
CA GLU A 436 15.19 -5.50 -0.45
C GLU A 436 16.33 -5.38 -1.47
N ALA A 437 16.77 -4.17 -1.75
CA ALA A 437 17.75 -3.91 -2.79
C ALA A 437 19.12 -4.53 -2.48
N TRP A 438 19.61 -4.46 -1.25
CA TRP A 438 20.83 -5.14 -0.84
C TRP A 438 20.71 -6.66 -0.89
N ASN A 439 19.56 -7.21 -0.46
CA ASN A 439 19.34 -8.65 -0.57
C ASN A 439 19.35 -9.11 -2.04
N GLU A 440 18.72 -8.37 -2.95
CA GLU A 440 18.72 -8.73 -4.37
C GLU A 440 20.09 -8.56 -5.02
N TYR A 441 20.87 -7.57 -4.58
CA TYR A 441 22.22 -7.35 -5.10
C TYR A 441 23.21 -8.44 -4.66
N GLU A 442 23.32 -8.74 -3.37
CA GLU A 442 24.38 -9.63 -2.90
C GLU A 442 23.93 -10.73 -1.92
N GLY A 443 22.69 -10.64 -1.44
CA GLY A 443 22.13 -11.60 -0.48
C GLY A 443 22.65 -11.45 0.95
N PRO A 444 22.16 -12.32 1.85
CA PRO A 444 22.46 -12.22 3.30
C PRO A 444 23.90 -12.59 3.68
N ASN A 445 24.72 -13.02 2.73
CA ASN A 445 26.12 -13.39 2.96
C ASN A 445 27.10 -12.39 2.31
N GLY A 446 26.59 -11.29 1.75
CA GLY A 446 27.37 -10.22 1.16
C GLY A 446 27.97 -9.26 2.20
N ALA A 447 28.65 -8.22 1.69
CA ALA A 447 29.32 -7.22 2.52
C ALA A 447 28.33 -6.35 3.32
N HIS A 448 27.10 -6.17 2.83
CA HIS A 448 26.07 -5.34 3.46
C HIS A 448 25.05 -6.16 4.28
N ARG A 449 25.44 -7.35 4.74
CA ARG A 449 24.59 -8.19 5.60
C ARG A 449 24.00 -7.41 6.77
N ASP A 450 24.82 -6.67 7.48
CA ASP A 450 24.39 -5.96 8.68
C ASP A 450 23.40 -4.83 8.32
N GLN A 451 23.59 -4.15 7.21
CA GLN A 451 22.65 -3.15 6.71
C GLN A 451 21.28 -3.78 6.43
N ILE A 452 21.23 -4.92 5.71
CA ILE A 452 19.99 -5.62 5.44
C ILE A 452 19.22 -5.90 6.73
N PHE A 453 19.89 -6.54 7.69
CA PHE A 453 19.23 -6.92 8.94
C PHE A 453 18.91 -5.73 9.84
N ASN A 454 19.79 -4.73 9.94
CA ASN A 454 19.50 -3.53 10.73
C ASN A 454 18.26 -2.80 10.22
N ARG A 455 18.12 -2.60 8.89
CA ARG A 455 16.95 -1.94 8.29
C ARG A 455 15.68 -2.78 8.47
N LEU A 456 15.74 -4.08 8.21
CA LEU A 456 14.60 -4.99 8.35
C LEU A 456 14.16 -5.14 9.82
N ASN A 457 15.11 -5.34 10.73
CA ASN A 457 14.82 -5.52 12.15
C ASN A 457 14.28 -4.25 12.80
N ALA A 458 14.74 -3.07 12.40
CA ALA A 458 14.19 -1.81 12.93
C ALA A 458 12.66 -1.70 12.71
N VAL A 459 12.16 -2.13 11.54
CA VAL A 459 10.71 -2.15 11.27
C VAL A 459 10.00 -3.20 12.13
N ARG A 460 10.60 -4.38 12.30
CA ARG A 460 10.06 -5.47 13.11
C ARG A 460 10.01 -5.11 14.60
N GLU A 461 11.09 -4.58 15.12
CA GLU A 461 11.20 -4.17 16.54
C GLU A 461 10.19 -3.04 16.87
N ARG A 462 10.03 -2.06 15.97
CA ARG A 462 8.98 -1.04 16.10
C ARG A 462 7.58 -1.67 16.16
N ALA A 463 7.36 -2.76 15.43
CA ALA A 463 6.10 -3.52 15.45
C ALA A 463 5.97 -4.46 16.66
N GLY A 464 6.93 -4.46 17.59
CA GLY A 464 6.94 -5.30 18.78
C GLY A 464 7.34 -6.76 18.50
N LEU A 465 8.07 -7.02 17.41
CA LEU A 465 8.51 -8.35 17.02
C LEU A 465 9.99 -8.58 17.34
N PRO A 466 10.40 -9.83 17.58
CA PRO A 466 11.81 -10.20 17.62
C PRO A 466 12.48 -9.96 16.26
N THR A 467 13.82 -9.85 16.29
CA THR A 467 14.62 -9.79 15.07
C THR A 467 14.38 -11.02 14.18
N VAL A 468 14.68 -10.91 12.89
CA VAL A 468 14.57 -12.03 11.95
C VAL A 468 15.37 -13.24 12.45
N GLN A 469 16.59 -13.00 12.93
CA GLN A 469 17.49 -14.05 13.39
C GLN A 469 16.93 -14.81 14.60
N VAL A 470 16.33 -14.10 15.55
CA VAL A 470 15.67 -14.70 16.72
C VAL A 470 14.40 -15.45 16.29
N SER A 471 13.52 -14.81 15.51
CA SER A 471 12.26 -15.44 15.07
C SER A 471 12.50 -16.78 14.38
N TRP A 472 13.29 -16.78 13.30
CA TRP A 472 13.55 -18.03 12.56
C TRP A 472 14.47 -18.98 13.31
N GLY A 473 15.54 -18.48 13.93
CA GLY A 473 16.52 -19.33 14.64
C GLY A 473 15.92 -20.09 15.82
N GLU A 474 15.07 -19.44 16.61
CA GLU A 474 14.50 -20.02 17.82
C GLU A 474 13.15 -20.71 17.59
N TYR A 475 12.26 -20.10 16.80
CA TYR A 475 10.88 -20.54 16.66
C TYR A 475 10.56 -21.14 15.28
N GLY A 476 11.41 -20.92 14.27
CA GLY A 476 11.16 -21.37 12.91
C GLY A 476 11.32 -22.88 12.72
N ILE A 477 10.50 -23.47 11.84
CA ILE A 477 10.67 -24.84 11.34
C ILE A 477 11.96 -24.92 10.52
N ASN A 478 12.25 -23.89 9.69
CA ASN A 478 13.54 -23.74 9.00
C ASN A 478 14.37 -22.64 9.65
N PRO A 479 15.27 -22.94 10.62
CA PRO A 479 16.00 -21.93 11.36
C PRO A 479 17.05 -21.19 10.52
N ASN A 480 17.35 -21.66 9.32
CA ASN A 480 18.34 -21.07 8.41
C ASN A 480 17.75 -20.32 7.22
N LYS A 481 16.43 -20.19 7.10
CA LYS A 481 15.75 -19.57 5.96
C LYS A 481 16.33 -18.19 5.62
N PHE A 482 16.64 -17.38 6.62
CA PHE A 482 17.15 -16.02 6.44
C PHE A 482 18.62 -15.94 5.99
N ASN A 483 19.34 -17.07 5.97
CA ASN A 483 20.72 -17.14 5.47
C ASN A 483 20.79 -17.42 3.96
N GLU A 484 19.66 -17.63 3.32
CA GLU A 484 19.54 -17.84 1.88
C GLU A 484 18.90 -16.60 1.22
N GLN A 485 19.44 -16.15 0.10
CA GLN A 485 18.93 -14.96 -0.61
C GLN A 485 17.43 -15.08 -0.93
N VAL A 486 17.00 -16.23 -1.43
CA VAL A 486 15.58 -16.48 -1.74
C VAL A 486 14.73 -16.50 -0.47
N GLY A 487 15.21 -17.14 0.58
CA GLY A 487 14.51 -17.20 1.86
C GLY A 487 14.39 -15.82 2.51
N LEU A 488 15.44 -14.99 2.45
CA LEU A 488 15.40 -13.63 2.97
C LEU A 488 14.52 -12.72 2.08
N ARG A 489 14.50 -12.92 0.76
CA ARG A 489 13.54 -12.26 -0.15
C ARG A 489 12.11 -12.50 0.29
N ASP A 490 11.73 -13.76 0.55
CA ASP A 490 10.37 -14.10 0.99
C ASP A 490 10.02 -13.40 2.30
N ILE A 491 10.97 -13.33 3.24
CA ILE A 491 10.81 -12.62 4.51
C ILE A 491 10.59 -11.12 4.27
N ILE A 492 11.44 -10.48 3.47
CA ILE A 492 11.34 -9.05 3.16
C ILE A 492 10.03 -8.72 2.43
N HIS A 493 9.66 -9.52 1.42
CA HIS A 493 8.41 -9.31 0.68
C HIS A 493 7.19 -9.44 1.59
N ARG A 494 7.20 -10.41 2.51
CA ARG A 494 6.13 -10.57 3.49
C ARG A 494 6.12 -9.41 4.48
N GLU A 495 7.28 -8.98 4.99
CA GLU A 495 7.39 -7.82 5.88
C GLU A 495 6.81 -6.56 5.22
N LYS A 496 7.16 -6.29 3.95
CA LYS A 496 6.58 -5.18 3.17
C LYS A 496 5.06 -5.32 3.03
N THR A 497 4.58 -6.53 2.72
CA THR A 497 3.15 -6.80 2.59
C THR A 497 2.39 -6.49 3.88
N ILE A 498 2.90 -6.89 5.04
CA ILE A 498 2.27 -6.64 6.33
C ILE A 498 2.38 -5.16 6.72
N GLU A 499 3.59 -4.61 6.63
CA GLU A 499 3.88 -3.23 7.04
C GLU A 499 3.06 -2.21 6.24
N PHE A 500 2.89 -2.42 4.92
CA PHE A 500 2.17 -1.51 4.03
C PHE A 500 0.79 -2.02 3.59
N MET A 501 0.24 -3.03 4.26
CA MET A 501 -1.10 -3.52 3.98
C MET A 501 -2.12 -2.37 4.05
N PHE A 502 -2.97 -2.24 3.05
CA PHE A 502 -3.96 -1.16 2.86
C PHE A 502 -3.40 0.25 2.59
N GLU A 503 -2.08 0.41 2.40
CA GLU A 503 -1.46 1.68 2.00
C GLU A 503 -1.27 1.80 0.47
N GLY A 504 -1.73 0.81 -0.31
CA GLY A 504 -1.67 0.81 -1.78
C GLY A 504 -0.37 0.29 -2.38
N HIS A 505 0.56 -0.24 -1.57
CA HIS A 505 1.84 -0.79 -2.04
C HIS A 505 1.69 -2.14 -2.73
N ARG A 506 0.95 -3.07 -2.13
CA ARG A 506 0.86 -4.47 -2.57
C ARG A 506 0.48 -4.64 -4.05
N PHE A 507 -0.46 -3.82 -4.54
CA PHE A 507 -0.87 -3.84 -5.94
C PHE A 507 0.29 -3.64 -6.93
N TRP A 508 1.22 -2.77 -6.58
CA TRP A 508 2.39 -2.45 -7.39
C TRP A 508 3.58 -3.36 -7.09
N ASP A 509 3.79 -3.74 -5.83
CA ASP A 509 4.87 -4.61 -5.41
C ASP A 509 4.76 -5.99 -6.07
N VAL A 510 3.60 -6.63 -6.00
CA VAL A 510 3.36 -7.93 -6.63
C VAL A 510 3.56 -7.87 -8.16
N ARG A 511 3.18 -6.74 -8.79
CA ARG A 511 3.44 -6.54 -10.23
C ARG A 511 4.92 -6.37 -10.54
N ARG A 512 5.63 -5.50 -9.83
CA ARG A 512 7.06 -5.29 -10.10
C ARG A 512 7.91 -6.53 -9.81
N TRP A 513 7.51 -7.35 -8.83
CA TRP A 513 8.13 -8.64 -8.54
C TRP A 513 7.81 -9.71 -9.59
N GLY A 514 6.72 -9.58 -10.33
CA GLY A 514 6.26 -10.60 -11.28
C GLY A 514 5.64 -11.83 -10.61
N THR A 515 5.09 -11.69 -9.40
CA THR A 515 4.70 -12.82 -8.54
C THR A 515 3.19 -13.00 -8.36
N ALA A 516 2.35 -12.35 -9.18
CA ALA A 516 0.90 -12.33 -8.99
C ALA A 516 0.27 -13.74 -8.86
N ILE A 517 0.71 -14.70 -9.65
CA ILE A 517 0.19 -16.07 -9.58
C ILE A 517 0.67 -16.78 -8.31
N ALA A 518 1.95 -16.66 -7.96
CA ALA A 518 2.50 -17.23 -6.74
C ALA A 518 1.89 -16.61 -5.47
N GLU A 519 1.49 -15.34 -5.54
CA GLU A 519 0.78 -14.63 -4.47
C GLU A 519 -0.74 -14.92 -4.45
N GLY A 520 -1.23 -15.78 -5.33
CA GLY A 520 -2.61 -16.29 -5.34
C GLY A 520 -3.63 -15.29 -5.89
N TRP A 521 -3.27 -14.41 -6.83
CA TRP A 521 -4.22 -13.43 -7.38
C TRP A 521 -5.36 -14.04 -8.20
N ASN A 522 -5.23 -15.34 -8.58
CA ASN A 522 -6.31 -16.12 -9.21
C ASN A 522 -7.12 -16.95 -8.21
N ASP A 523 -6.73 -16.95 -6.92
CA ASP A 523 -7.48 -17.70 -5.93
C ASP A 523 -8.71 -16.90 -5.47
N LYS A 524 -9.82 -17.60 -5.37
CA LYS A 524 -11.08 -17.02 -4.89
C LYS A 524 -10.93 -16.52 -3.47
N PRO A 525 -11.38 -15.30 -3.14
CA PRO A 525 -11.39 -14.79 -1.79
C PRO A 525 -12.21 -15.66 -0.85
N LEU A 526 -11.62 -16.02 0.28
CA LEU A 526 -12.24 -16.80 1.35
C LEU A 526 -12.51 -15.93 2.57
N ALA A 527 -13.68 -16.13 3.22
CA ALA A 527 -14.03 -15.47 4.48
C ALA A 527 -15.07 -16.31 5.26
N TRP A 528 -15.73 -15.71 6.25
CA TRP A 528 -16.67 -16.40 7.12
C TRP A 528 -18.11 -16.32 6.61
N VAL A 529 -18.99 -17.15 7.21
CA VAL A 529 -20.42 -17.20 6.88
C VAL A 529 -21.15 -16.05 7.57
N VAL A 530 -21.15 -14.86 6.96
CA VAL A 530 -21.70 -13.62 7.53
C VAL A 530 -23.21 -13.66 7.83
N LEU A 531 -23.91 -14.68 7.37
CA LEU A 531 -25.33 -14.94 7.66
C LEU A 531 -25.54 -15.78 8.92
N GLY A 532 -24.48 -16.30 9.55
CA GLY A 532 -24.54 -17.06 10.80
C GLY A 532 -25.01 -16.17 11.96
N GLU A 533 -25.94 -16.67 12.78
CA GLU A 533 -26.50 -16.01 13.95
C GLU A 533 -25.73 -16.37 15.24
N THR A 534 -25.08 -17.51 15.25
CA THR A 534 -24.18 -17.95 16.32
C THR A 534 -22.73 -17.91 15.88
N TRP A 535 -21.77 -17.84 16.81
CA TRP A 535 -20.35 -17.92 16.46
C TRP A 535 -20.00 -19.24 15.78
N GLN A 536 -20.66 -20.34 16.15
CA GLN A 536 -20.46 -21.63 15.51
C GLN A 536 -20.87 -21.61 14.03
N GLU A 537 -22.06 -21.10 13.71
CA GLU A 537 -22.52 -20.93 12.33
C GLU A 537 -21.65 -19.93 11.57
N PHE A 538 -21.33 -18.79 12.18
CA PHE A 538 -20.51 -17.75 11.57
C PHE A 538 -19.13 -18.28 11.17
N PHE A 539 -18.48 -19.07 12.01
CA PHE A 539 -17.20 -19.71 11.73
C PHE A 539 -17.36 -21.08 11.03
N ASN A 540 -18.47 -21.29 10.33
CA ASN A 540 -18.73 -22.47 9.50
C ASN A 540 -18.55 -23.79 10.27
N ASN A 541 -18.97 -23.84 11.52
CA ASN A 541 -18.89 -25.04 12.39
C ASN A 541 -17.45 -25.60 12.49
N GLY A 542 -16.43 -24.77 12.37
CA GLY A 542 -15.03 -25.18 12.41
C GLY A 542 -14.51 -25.83 11.11
N GLN A 543 -15.31 -25.84 10.04
CA GLN A 543 -14.93 -26.43 8.76
C GLN A 543 -14.02 -25.53 7.90
N GLY A 544 -13.69 -24.32 8.41
CA GLY A 544 -12.89 -23.34 7.70
C GLY A 544 -13.70 -22.35 6.87
N PRO A 545 -13.04 -21.36 6.27
CA PRO A 545 -13.68 -20.29 5.52
C PRO A 545 -14.32 -20.75 4.22
N VAL A 546 -15.28 -19.97 3.73
CA VAL A 546 -16.02 -20.22 2.49
C VAL A 546 -15.63 -19.23 1.40
N VAL A 547 -15.85 -19.61 0.14
CA VAL A 547 -15.69 -18.67 -1.00
C VAL A 547 -16.76 -17.59 -0.91
N VAL A 548 -16.33 -16.33 -0.96
CA VAL A 548 -17.22 -15.17 -0.88
C VAL A 548 -17.27 -14.34 -2.17
N TRP A 549 -16.36 -14.61 -3.11
CA TRP A 549 -16.34 -14.00 -4.43
C TRP A 549 -15.71 -14.96 -5.46
N ASP A 550 -16.30 -15.05 -6.66
CA ASP A 550 -15.93 -16.06 -7.66
C ASP A 550 -15.02 -15.55 -8.80
N ASP A 551 -14.97 -14.23 -9.03
CA ASP A 551 -14.42 -13.63 -10.26
C ASP A 551 -12.99 -13.08 -10.12
N ALA A 552 -12.15 -13.66 -9.27
CA ALA A 552 -10.72 -13.27 -9.22
C ALA A 552 -9.98 -13.79 -10.46
N TYR A 553 -9.37 -12.89 -11.25
CA TYR A 553 -8.65 -13.27 -12.45
C TYR A 553 -7.48 -12.35 -12.77
N PHE A 554 -6.32 -12.94 -13.01
CA PHE A 554 -5.11 -12.26 -13.47
C PHE A 554 -4.42 -13.09 -14.56
N ASN A 555 -4.22 -12.50 -15.74
CA ASN A 555 -3.50 -13.14 -16.83
C ASN A 555 -2.03 -12.67 -16.83
N PRO A 556 -1.04 -13.52 -16.46
CA PRO A 556 0.36 -13.13 -16.36
C PRO A 556 0.97 -12.72 -17.71
N ALA A 557 0.41 -13.16 -18.84
CA ALA A 557 0.86 -12.76 -20.17
C ALA A 557 0.37 -11.35 -20.56
N ARG A 558 -0.47 -10.69 -19.73
CA ARG A 558 -1.13 -9.43 -20.07
C ARG A 558 -1.14 -8.42 -18.93
N ASP A 559 -1.51 -8.83 -17.72
CA ASP A 559 -2.05 -7.93 -16.69
C ASP A 559 -0.98 -7.26 -15.81
N TYR A 560 0.31 -7.57 -15.98
CA TYR A 560 1.37 -6.85 -15.24
C TYR A 560 1.46 -5.37 -15.63
N LEU A 561 1.21 -5.03 -16.90
CA LEU A 561 1.11 -3.66 -17.38
C LEU A 561 -0.30 -3.37 -17.91
N PHE A 562 -0.71 -2.11 -17.81
CA PHE A 562 -2.04 -1.66 -18.25
C PHE A 562 -2.10 -1.51 -19.76
N PRO A 563 -3.29 -1.65 -20.38
CA PRO A 563 -3.49 -1.31 -21.78
C PRO A 563 -3.42 0.20 -22.00
N ILE A 564 -2.84 0.59 -23.12
CA ILE A 564 -3.06 1.91 -23.70
C ILE A 564 -4.37 1.83 -24.49
N LYS A 565 -5.23 2.85 -24.42
CA LYS A 565 -6.47 2.85 -25.18
C LYS A 565 -6.20 2.61 -26.65
N SER A 566 -6.91 1.67 -27.28
CA SER A 566 -6.66 1.26 -28.67
C SER A 566 -6.73 2.42 -29.64
N GLU A 567 -7.65 3.37 -29.43
CA GLU A 567 -7.76 4.60 -30.20
C GLU A 567 -6.50 5.47 -30.11
N GLU A 568 -5.99 5.68 -28.90
CA GLU A 568 -4.75 6.45 -28.66
C GLU A 568 -3.54 5.78 -29.32
N ALA A 569 -3.42 4.46 -29.17
CA ALA A 569 -2.33 3.70 -29.80
C ALA A 569 -2.38 3.79 -31.32
N MET A 570 -3.59 3.83 -31.91
CA MET A 570 -3.80 3.93 -33.36
C MET A 570 -3.46 5.32 -33.89
N ILE A 571 -3.98 6.38 -33.22
CA ILE A 571 -3.77 7.78 -33.63
C ILE A 571 -2.31 8.17 -33.49
N SER A 572 -1.70 7.91 -32.34
CA SER A 572 -0.30 8.27 -32.07
C SER A 572 0.71 7.35 -32.73
N GLY A 573 0.28 6.16 -33.15
CA GLY A 573 1.14 5.18 -33.77
C GLY A 573 2.09 4.47 -32.80
N ILE A 574 1.82 4.48 -31.51
CA ILE A 574 2.63 3.78 -30.51
C ILE A 574 2.31 2.29 -30.44
N VAL A 575 3.24 1.51 -29.90
CA VAL A 575 3.07 0.06 -29.70
C VAL A 575 2.30 -0.19 -28.42
N GLN A 576 1.31 -1.08 -28.47
CA GLN A 576 0.52 -1.55 -27.34
C GLN A 576 1.34 -2.48 -26.43
N ASN A 577 0.96 -2.59 -25.16
CA ASN A 577 1.49 -3.61 -24.28
C ASN A 577 1.02 -5.02 -24.72
N PRO A 578 1.88 -6.05 -24.61
CA PRO A 578 1.53 -7.42 -25.01
C PRO A 578 0.24 -7.93 -24.37
N GLY A 579 -0.56 -8.65 -25.15
CA GLY A 579 -1.82 -9.25 -24.72
C GLY A 579 -3.04 -8.32 -24.73
N TRP A 580 -2.86 -7.04 -25.07
CA TRP A 580 -3.94 -6.04 -25.16
C TRP A 580 -4.36 -5.66 -26.57
#